data_feb3a9bf5aa5cb09ac17207b9710279f
#
_entry.id   feb3a9bf5aa5cb09ac17207b9710279f
#
_cell.length_a   1.000
_cell.length_b   1.000
_cell.length_c   1.000
_cell.angle_alpha   90.00
_cell.angle_beta   90.00
_cell.angle_gamma   90.00
#
_symmetry.space_group_name_H-M   'P 1'
#
loop_
_entity.id
_entity.type
_entity.pdbx_description
1 polymer ?
#
loop_
_entity_poly.entity_id
_entity_poly.type
_entity_poly.pdbx_seq_one_letter_code
_entity_poly.pdbx_strand_id
1 'polypeptide(L)'
;MPHEPSRTRSLSAITDPSLWRNTGDYESHAANWQEIRKTVLKRNNYTCQECGFVCSSHQEVHHINGDHNDNRLENLETLCTYCHGTQHIGFTGQMKRGVLIWLPELSQVELINLCRWMMCSDYFKLTYMTGGLRGADMQFNQAAISGRGDANKSPLVSFFEQRIRKAASVFQTTDLEDIATAMRVLEGEKAQRMYDALSSCRIYPLLENYPDAVLTAWGQTLAQAVSSNETGDKYLGFLPENSEIRKHIRNR
;
A
#
# COMPACT_ATOMS: atom_id res chain seq x y z
N MET A 1 -25.11 -1.75 3.21
CA MET A 1 -24.56 -2.21 4.49
C MET A 1 -23.11 -1.76 4.52
N PRO A 2 -22.62 -1.15 5.61
CA PRO A 2 -21.22 -0.82 5.71
C PRO A 2 -20.43 -2.13 5.71
N HIS A 3 -19.42 -2.20 4.84
CA HIS A 3 -18.51 -3.32 4.72
C HIS A 3 -17.75 -3.44 6.04
N GLU A 4 -17.95 -4.53 6.78
CA GLU A 4 -17.01 -4.85 7.87
C GLU A 4 -15.62 -4.95 7.29
N PRO A 5 -14.61 -4.28 7.88
CA PRO A 5 -13.25 -4.40 7.41
C PRO A 5 -12.83 -5.87 7.58
N SER A 6 -12.67 -6.54 6.43
CA SER A 6 -12.22 -7.91 6.42
C SER A 6 -10.82 -8.00 7.04
N ARG A 7 -10.71 -8.90 7.99
CA ARG A 7 -9.53 -9.54 8.55
C ARG A 7 -8.23 -8.73 8.42
N THR A 8 -7.78 -8.17 9.53
CA THR A 8 -6.39 -7.72 9.70
C THR A 8 -5.47 -8.89 9.35
N ARG A 9 -5.07 -8.99 8.10
CA ARG A 9 -4.07 -9.98 7.68
C ARG A 9 -2.74 -9.53 8.29
N SER A 10 -2.16 -10.39 9.14
CA SER A 10 -0.76 -10.29 9.48
C SER A 10 0.07 -10.30 8.19
N LEU A 11 1.33 -9.84 8.24
CA LEU A 11 2.28 -9.92 7.12
C LEU A 11 2.58 -11.38 6.70
N SER A 12 1.56 -12.25 6.60
CA SER A 12 1.66 -13.59 6.02
C SER A 12 1.69 -13.44 4.51
N ALA A 13 2.87 -13.20 4.00
CA ALA A 13 3.08 -12.86 2.62
C ALA A 13 3.51 -14.10 1.83
N ILE A 14 3.23 -14.08 0.54
CA ILE A 14 3.80 -15.03 -0.40
C ILE A 14 5.31 -14.80 -0.47
N THR A 15 6.08 -15.71 0.11
CA THR A 15 7.54 -15.61 0.23
C THR A 15 8.29 -16.44 -0.81
N ASP A 16 7.60 -17.25 -1.60
CA ASP A 16 8.22 -18.07 -2.65
C ASP A 16 8.68 -17.20 -3.82
N PRO A 17 10.00 -17.14 -4.14
CA PRO A 17 10.53 -16.35 -5.23
C PRO A 17 9.98 -16.73 -6.61
N SER A 18 9.54 -17.97 -6.80
CA SER A 18 8.93 -18.40 -8.07
C SER A 18 7.62 -17.65 -8.33
N LEU A 19 6.98 -17.13 -7.27
CA LEU A 19 5.75 -16.36 -7.32
C LEU A 19 5.98 -14.84 -7.33
N TRP A 20 7.24 -14.38 -7.37
CA TRP A 20 7.58 -12.95 -7.42
C TRP A 20 7.77 -12.41 -8.84
N ARG A 21 7.62 -13.25 -9.85
CA ARG A 21 7.86 -12.85 -11.24
C ARG A 21 6.86 -11.78 -11.68
N ASN A 22 7.32 -10.91 -12.54
CA ASN A 22 6.55 -9.81 -13.10
C ASN A 22 5.27 -10.36 -13.75
N THR A 23 4.13 -9.77 -13.45
CA THR A 23 2.78 -10.20 -13.84
C THR A 23 2.57 -10.36 -15.34
N GLY A 24 3.51 -9.95 -16.19
CA GLY A 24 3.47 -10.22 -17.62
C GLY A 24 3.46 -11.70 -17.99
N ASP A 25 4.06 -12.56 -17.14
CA ASP A 25 4.10 -14.01 -17.35
C ASP A 25 3.05 -14.79 -16.51
N TYR A 26 2.38 -14.09 -15.58
CA TYR A 26 1.30 -14.64 -14.72
C TYR A 26 -0.09 -14.27 -15.20
N GLU A 27 -0.24 -13.74 -16.38
CA GLU A 27 -1.54 -13.85 -17.02
C GLU A 27 -1.84 -15.32 -17.06
N SER A 28 -2.67 -15.74 -16.11
CA SER A 28 -2.97 -17.13 -15.84
C SER A 28 -3.09 -17.89 -17.14
N HIS A 29 -2.48 -19.05 -17.22
CA HIS A 29 -2.60 -19.94 -18.37
C HIS A 29 -4.06 -20.36 -18.66
N ALA A 30 -5.02 -19.85 -17.90
CA ALA A 30 -6.43 -20.02 -18.20
C ALA A 30 -6.79 -19.19 -19.43
N ALA A 31 -7.21 -19.87 -20.48
CA ALA A 31 -7.63 -19.25 -21.75
C ALA A 31 -8.71 -18.15 -21.60
N ASN A 32 -9.39 -18.09 -20.44
CA ASN A 32 -10.47 -17.15 -20.12
C ASN A 32 -10.13 -16.20 -18.95
N TRP A 33 -8.84 -16.04 -18.59
CA TRP A 33 -8.44 -15.17 -17.45
C TRP A 33 -9.00 -13.76 -17.50
N GLN A 34 -8.99 -13.14 -18.66
CA GLN A 34 -9.50 -11.77 -18.80
C GLN A 34 -10.99 -11.67 -18.46
N GLU A 35 -11.78 -12.67 -18.78
CA GLU A 35 -13.21 -12.71 -18.43
C GLU A 35 -13.41 -12.98 -16.92
N ILE A 36 -12.62 -13.88 -16.34
CA ILE A 36 -12.63 -14.14 -14.90
C ILE A 36 -12.27 -12.85 -14.15
N ARG A 37 -11.16 -12.20 -14.53
CA ARG A 37 -10.72 -10.93 -13.96
C ARG A 37 -11.80 -9.86 -14.01
N LYS A 38 -12.42 -9.66 -15.18
CA LYS A 38 -13.50 -8.71 -15.38
C LYS A 38 -14.72 -9.02 -14.49
N THR A 39 -15.05 -10.30 -14.33
CA THR A 39 -16.15 -10.76 -13.47
C THR A 39 -15.87 -10.44 -12.01
N VAL A 40 -14.66 -10.73 -11.51
CA VAL A 40 -14.27 -10.43 -10.12
C VAL A 40 -14.27 -8.93 -9.84
N LEU A 41 -13.68 -8.12 -10.73
CA LEU A 41 -13.65 -6.67 -10.58
C LEU A 41 -15.06 -6.07 -10.54
N LYS A 42 -15.95 -6.52 -11.42
CA LYS A 42 -17.36 -6.08 -11.44
C LYS A 42 -18.13 -6.55 -10.21
N ARG A 43 -17.97 -7.81 -9.79
CA ARG A 43 -18.61 -8.35 -8.59
C ARG A 43 -18.28 -7.49 -7.36
N ASN A 44 -17.04 -7.05 -7.24
CA ASN A 44 -16.56 -6.23 -6.14
C ASN A 44 -16.73 -4.71 -6.39
N ASN A 45 -17.45 -4.30 -7.45
CA ASN A 45 -17.65 -2.89 -7.82
C ASN A 45 -16.32 -2.10 -7.87
N TYR A 46 -15.25 -2.70 -8.39
CA TYR A 46 -13.90 -2.12 -8.44
C TYR A 46 -13.41 -1.62 -7.07
N THR A 47 -13.85 -2.24 -5.98
CA THR A 47 -13.52 -1.89 -4.61
C THR A 47 -12.48 -2.86 -4.06
N CYS A 48 -11.38 -2.33 -3.56
CA CYS A 48 -10.39 -3.12 -2.83
C CYS A 48 -11.01 -3.76 -1.60
N GLN A 49 -10.98 -5.08 -1.51
CA GLN A 49 -11.62 -5.83 -0.42
C GLN A 49 -10.85 -5.70 0.90
N GLU A 50 -9.61 -5.21 0.86
CA GLU A 50 -8.79 -4.97 2.05
C GLU A 50 -9.05 -3.57 2.64
N CYS A 51 -8.84 -2.50 1.85
CA CYS A 51 -8.84 -1.12 2.34
C CYS A 51 -10.05 -0.29 1.92
N GLY A 52 -10.99 -0.86 1.17
CA GLY A 52 -12.19 -0.18 0.70
C GLY A 52 -11.96 0.88 -0.40
N PHE A 53 -10.74 1.00 -0.94
CA PHE A 53 -10.47 1.97 -2.01
C PHE A 53 -11.17 1.58 -3.29
N VAL A 54 -11.96 2.50 -3.84
CA VAL A 54 -12.68 2.33 -5.10
C VAL A 54 -11.89 3.02 -6.21
N CYS A 55 -11.53 2.28 -7.26
CA CYS A 55 -10.90 2.84 -8.45
C CYS A 55 -11.29 2.01 -9.66
N SER A 56 -11.79 2.64 -10.72
CA SER A 56 -12.23 1.95 -11.93
C SER A 56 -11.10 1.34 -12.76
N SER A 57 -9.86 1.72 -12.47
CA SER A 57 -8.66 1.23 -13.15
C SER A 57 -7.58 0.84 -12.14
N HIS A 58 -6.59 0.05 -12.60
CA HIS A 58 -5.46 -0.38 -11.79
C HIS A 58 -5.82 -1.12 -10.49
N GLN A 59 -7.01 -1.76 -10.44
CA GLN A 59 -7.30 -2.77 -9.44
C GLN A 59 -6.81 -4.13 -9.95
N GLU A 60 -6.37 -4.97 -9.03
CA GLU A 60 -5.78 -6.28 -9.32
C GLU A 60 -6.68 -7.38 -8.77
N VAL A 61 -6.56 -8.59 -9.33
CA VAL A 61 -7.26 -9.76 -8.80
C VAL A 61 -6.24 -10.63 -8.08
N HIS A 62 -6.53 -10.91 -6.82
CA HIS A 62 -5.68 -11.68 -5.92
C HIS A 62 -6.27 -13.06 -5.66
N HIS A 63 -5.41 -14.09 -5.66
CA HIS A 63 -5.76 -15.44 -5.25
C HIS A 63 -5.62 -15.57 -3.72
N ILE A 64 -6.73 -15.72 -3.02
CA ILE A 64 -6.80 -15.69 -1.55
C ILE A 64 -5.94 -16.76 -0.91
N ASN A 65 -5.89 -17.95 -1.52
CA ASN A 65 -5.09 -19.08 -1.05
C ASN A 65 -3.63 -19.09 -1.55
N GLY A 66 -3.25 -18.10 -2.40
CA GLY A 66 -1.93 -18.01 -3.02
C GLY A 66 -1.68 -19.00 -4.17
N ASP A 67 -2.61 -19.88 -4.51
CA ASP A 67 -2.49 -20.79 -5.67
C ASP A 67 -3.04 -20.11 -6.94
N HIS A 68 -2.14 -19.72 -7.82
CA HIS A 68 -2.46 -19.03 -9.08
C HIS A 68 -3.16 -19.94 -10.10
N ASN A 69 -3.25 -21.24 -9.86
CA ASN A 69 -4.00 -22.18 -10.70
C ASN A 69 -5.46 -22.32 -10.25
N ASP A 70 -5.79 -21.90 -9.03
CA ASP A 70 -7.14 -21.97 -8.49
C ASP A 70 -7.96 -20.73 -8.85
N ASN A 71 -8.50 -20.69 -10.05
CA ASN A 71 -9.29 -19.60 -10.60
C ASN A 71 -10.79 -19.65 -10.23
N ARG A 72 -11.17 -20.42 -9.22
CA ARG A 72 -12.55 -20.41 -8.71
C ARG A 72 -12.89 -19.01 -8.17
N LEU A 73 -14.08 -18.51 -8.51
CA LEU A 73 -14.47 -17.12 -8.18
C LEU A 73 -14.45 -16.83 -6.67
N GLU A 74 -14.76 -17.81 -5.83
CA GLU A 74 -14.69 -17.70 -4.37
C GLU A 74 -13.27 -17.58 -3.81
N ASN A 75 -12.25 -18.01 -4.59
CA ASN A 75 -10.84 -17.85 -4.25
C ASN A 75 -10.24 -16.55 -4.76
N LEU A 76 -11.01 -15.73 -5.44
CA LEU A 76 -10.52 -14.51 -6.08
C LEU A 76 -11.13 -13.27 -5.43
N GLU A 77 -10.34 -12.24 -5.21
CA GLU A 77 -10.79 -10.96 -4.69
C GLU A 77 -10.13 -9.79 -5.41
N THR A 78 -10.76 -8.61 -5.34
CA THR A 78 -10.20 -7.37 -5.88
C THR A 78 -9.35 -6.70 -4.82
N LEU A 79 -8.09 -6.42 -5.13
CA LEU A 79 -7.21 -5.58 -4.31
C LEU A 79 -6.72 -4.37 -5.12
N CYS A 80 -6.42 -3.27 -4.46
CA CYS A 80 -5.65 -2.22 -5.10
C CYS A 80 -4.18 -2.64 -5.17
N THR A 81 -3.42 -2.10 -6.12
CA THR A 81 -1.99 -2.41 -6.33
C THR A 81 -1.18 -2.33 -5.03
N TYR A 82 -1.54 -1.44 -4.13
CA TYR A 82 -0.84 -1.33 -2.85
C TYR A 82 -1.16 -2.49 -1.89
N CYS A 83 -2.43 -2.78 -1.66
CA CYS A 83 -2.83 -3.91 -0.82
C CYS A 83 -2.36 -5.25 -1.42
N HIS A 84 -2.40 -5.39 -2.74
CA HIS A 84 -1.87 -6.57 -3.42
C HIS A 84 -0.36 -6.71 -3.18
N GLY A 85 0.39 -5.61 -3.27
CA GLY A 85 1.82 -5.61 -2.94
C GLY A 85 2.13 -6.04 -1.50
N THR A 86 1.24 -5.80 -0.53
CA THR A 86 1.44 -6.27 0.85
C THR A 86 1.25 -7.78 1.01
N GLN A 87 0.57 -8.44 0.08
CA GLN A 87 0.46 -9.90 0.03
C GLN A 87 1.69 -10.54 -0.65
N HIS A 88 2.40 -9.79 -1.51
CA HIS A 88 3.56 -10.22 -2.28
C HIS A 88 4.81 -9.44 -1.88
N ILE A 89 5.23 -9.53 -0.61
CA ILE A 89 6.29 -8.67 -0.07
C ILE A 89 7.62 -8.81 -0.81
N GLY A 90 7.98 -10.02 -1.23
CA GLY A 90 9.19 -10.27 -2.00
C GLY A 90 9.17 -9.53 -3.35
N PHE A 91 8.06 -9.62 -4.10
CA PHE A 91 7.89 -8.88 -5.34
C PHE A 91 7.89 -7.36 -5.12
N THR A 92 7.23 -6.90 -4.05
CA THR A 92 7.23 -5.47 -3.68
C THR A 92 8.64 -4.98 -3.35
N GLY A 93 9.48 -5.83 -2.73
CA GLY A 93 10.90 -5.58 -2.51
C GLY A 93 11.69 -5.47 -3.81
N GLN A 94 11.56 -6.45 -4.72
CA GLN A 94 12.21 -6.43 -6.04
C GLN A 94 11.88 -5.16 -6.82
N MET A 95 10.63 -4.74 -6.78
CA MET A 95 10.18 -3.51 -7.46
C MET A 95 10.51 -2.24 -6.67
N LYS A 96 11.13 -2.36 -5.49
CA LYS A 96 11.45 -1.24 -4.58
C LYS A 96 10.24 -0.36 -4.25
N ARG A 97 9.03 -0.96 -4.20
CA ARG A 97 7.76 -0.24 -4.00
C ARG A 97 7.38 -0.06 -2.54
N GLY A 98 8.16 -0.61 -1.61
CA GLY A 98 7.89 -0.47 -0.19
C GLY A 98 9.10 -0.80 0.66
N VAL A 99 9.06 -0.36 1.90
CA VAL A 99 10.05 -0.66 2.94
C VAL A 99 9.36 -1.08 4.22
N LEU A 100 10.06 -1.89 5.03
CA LEU A 100 9.59 -2.27 6.35
C LEU A 100 9.64 -1.08 7.31
N ILE A 101 8.55 -0.86 8.04
CA ILE A 101 8.44 0.19 9.06
C ILE A 101 7.92 -0.40 10.37
N TRP A 102 8.52 -0.01 11.50
CA TRP A 102 8.05 -0.37 12.85
C TRP A 102 6.89 0.53 13.27
N LEU A 103 5.66 0.05 13.16
CA LEU A 103 4.46 0.85 13.37
C LEU A 103 3.32 0.03 14.02
N PRO A 104 3.50 -0.43 15.28
CA PRO A 104 2.48 -1.25 15.95
C PRO A 104 1.17 -0.51 16.22
N GLU A 105 1.18 0.83 16.21
CA GLU A 105 0.04 1.68 16.52
C GLU A 105 -1.02 1.71 15.42
N LEU A 106 -0.67 1.32 14.20
CA LEU A 106 -1.57 1.27 13.04
C LEU A 106 -1.61 -0.13 12.46
N SER A 107 -2.77 -0.52 11.96
CA SER A 107 -2.89 -1.64 11.04
C SER A 107 -2.31 -1.28 9.67
N GLN A 108 -2.09 -2.29 8.81
CA GLN A 108 -1.64 -2.03 7.43
C GLN A 108 -2.64 -1.19 6.66
N VAL A 109 -3.93 -1.44 6.84
CA VAL A 109 -5.03 -0.70 6.18
C VAL A 109 -5.05 0.77 6.62
N GLU A 110 -4.87 1.03 7.92
CA GLU A 110 -4.81 2.39 8.45
C GLU A 110 -3.60 3.16 7.92
N LEU A 111 -2.43 2.51 7.83
CA LEU A 111 -1.26 3.12 7.19
C LEU A 111 -1.51 3.44 5.72
N ILE A 112 -2.13 2.53 4.96
CA ILE A 112 -2.48 2.73 3.56
C ILE A 112 -3.41 3.95 3.40
N ASN A 113 -4.43 4.04 4.24
CA ASN A 113 -5.39 5.15 4.19
C ASN A 113 -4.71 6.48 4.56
N LEU A 114 -3.80 6.47 5.52
CA LEU A 114 -2.99 7.64 5.87
C LEU A 114 -2.09 8.08 4.70
N CYS A 115 -1.42 7.13 4.03
CA CYS A 115 -0.61 7.44 2.84
C CYS A 115 -1.45 8.02 1.71
N ARG A 116 -2.66 7.50 1.47
CA ARG A 116 -3.60 8.07 0.50
C ARG A 116 -4.03 9.48 0.86
N TRP A 117 -4.33 9.74 2.13
CA TRP A 117 -4.63 11.08 2.58
C TRP A 117 -3.46 12.04 2.33
N MET A 118 -2.22 11.61 2.57
CA MET A 118 -1.03 12.40 2.25
C MET A 118 -0.96 12.71 0.76
N MET A 119 -1.17 11.71 -0.10
CA MET A 119 -1.24 11.91 -1.56
C MET A 119 -2.31 12.92 -1.96
N CYS A 120 -3.51 12.82 -1.39
CA CYS A 120 -4.59 13.78 -1.67
C CYS A 120 -4.19 15.19 -1.32
N SER A 121 -3.60 15.39 -0.14
CA SER A 121 -3.22 16.71 0.35
C SER A 121 -2.19 17.36 -0.57
N ASP A 122 -1.23 16.58 -1.06
CA ASP A 122 -0.18 17.07 -1.93
C ASP A 122 -0.68 17.27 -3.38
N TYR A 123 -1.51 16.36 -3.88
CA TYR A 123 -2.16 16.47 -5.19
C TYR A 123 -3.13 17.68 -5.24
N PHE A 124 -3.92 17.90 -4.19
CA PHE A 124 -4.82 19.03 -4.08
C PHE A 124 -4.06 20.36 -4.07
N LYS A 125 -2.98 20.46 -3.31
CA LYS A 125 -2.12 21.65 -3.30
C LYS A 125 -1.55 21.93 -4.67
N LEU A 126 -1.02 20.92 -5.36
CA LEU A 126 -0.45 21.08 -6.69
C LEU A 126 -1.50 21.53 -7.70
N THR A 127 -2.68 20.90 -7.72
CA THR A 127 -3.75 21.21 -8.67
C THR A 127 -4.38 22.58 -8.42
N TYR A 128 -4.57 22.96 -7.16
CA TYR A 128 -5.20 24.22 -6.79
C TYR A 128 -4.24 25.41 -6.93
N MET A 129 -2.96 25.24 -6.62
CA MET A 129 -1.96 26.30 -6.69
C MET A 129 -1.39 26.52 -8.09
N THR A 130 -1.44 25.54 -8.98
CA THR A 130 -0.89 25.66 -10.33
C THR A 130 -1.94 25.98 -11.40
N GLY A 131 -3.21 26.17 -11.03
CA GLY A 131 -4.27 26.54 -11.99
C GLY A 131 -4.67 25.44 -12.97
N GLY A 132 -4.43 24.20 -12.65
CA GLY A 132 -4.77 23.03 -13.44
C GLY A 132 -3.55 22.31 -14.02
N LEU A 133 -3.61 20.99 -14.02
CA LEU A 133 -2.56 20.11 -14.52
C LEU A 133 -2.38 20.30 -16.04
N ARG A 134 -1.32 20.95 -16.45
CA ARG A 134 -0.79 20.78 -17.80
C ARG A 134 0.15 19.59 -17.77
N GLY A 135 -0.15 18.58 -18.61
CA GLY A 135 0.62 17.34 -18.68
C GLY A 135 2.12 17.60 -18.78
N ALA A 136 2.92 16.72 -18.27
CA ALA A 136 4.37 16.62 -18.17
C ALA A 136 5.03 17.06 -16.87
N ASP A 137 4.43 17.93 -16.04
CA ASP A 137 5.05 18.40 -14.79
C ASP A 137 4.50 17.71 -13.52
N MET A 138 3.87 16.54 -13.66
CA MET A 138 3.62 15.65 -12.53
C MET A 138 4.90 14.94 -12.08
N GLN A 139 5.96 15.68 -11.87
CA GLN A 139 6.92 15.30 -10.86
C GLN A 139 6.16 15.51 -9.53
N PHE A 140 5.50 14.46 -9.10
CA PHE A 140 5.14 14.31 -7.70
C PHE A 140 6.33 14.84 -6.93
N ASN A 141 6.12 15.83 -6.10
CA ASN A 141 7.22 16.43 -5.37
C ASN A 141 7.65 15.40 -4.31
N GLN A 142 8.33 14.35 -4.79
CA GLN A 142 8.89 13.23 -4.01
C GLN A 142 9.74 13.77 -2.86
N ALA A 143 10.32 14.96 -3.02
CA ALA A 143 11.02 15.65 -1.97
C ALA A 143 10.13 15.89 -0.74
N ALA A 144 8.83 16.10 -0.90
CA ALA A 144 7.91 16.26 0.23
C ALA A 144 7.60 14.95 0.96
N ILE A 145 7.57 13.81 0.25
CA ILE A 145 7.27 12.50 0.83
C ILE A 145 8.54 11.71 1.14
N SER A 146 9.56 11.77 0.29
CA SER A 146 10.82 11.04 0.46
C SER A 146 11.85 11.76 1.33
N GLY A 147 11.59 13.02 1.71
CA GLY A 147 12.46 13.77 2.60
C GLY A 147 13.91 13.94 2.09
N ARG A 148 14.13 13.88 0.78
CA ARG A 148 15.44 14.15 0.19
C ARG A 148 15.67 15.66 0.14
N GLY A 149 16.34 16.17 1.16
CA GLY A 149 16.89 17.52 1.25
C GLY A 149 15.85 18.56 1.64
N ASP A 150 15.85 18.97 2.88
CA ASP A 150 15.84 20.33 3.38
C ASP A 150 15.34 20.43 4.82
N ALA A 151 15.73 21.48 5.50
CA ALA A 151 15.38 21.83 6.88
C ALA A 151 13.86 21.99 7.14
N ASN A 152 13.00 21.76 6.15
CA ASN A 152 11.54 21.87 6.17
C ASN A 152 10.80 20.54 6.03
N LYS A 153 11.39 19.42 6.46
CA LYS A 153 10.66 18.12 6.45
C LYS A 153 9.39 18.23 7.29
N SER A 154 8.27 17.79 6.70
CA SER A 154 7.03 17.62 7.48
C SER A 154 7.29 16.77 8.72
N PRO A 155 6.75 17.12 9.90
CA PRO A 155 6.86 16.33 11.12
C PRO A 155 6.43 14.87 10.93
N LEU A 156 5.43 14.61 10.07
CA LEU A 156 4.94 13.27 9.76
C LEU A 156 5.97 12.44 8.96
N VAL A 157 6.67 13.07 8.01
CA VAL A 157 7.78 12.40 7.27
C VAL A 157 8.91 12.03 8.24
N SER A 158 9.30 12.96 9.11
CA SER A 158 10.33 12.70 10.13
C SER A 158 9.92 11.57 11.09
N PHE A 159 8.65 11.50 11.46
CA PHE A 159 8.08 10.41 12.25
C PHE A 159 8.24 9.06 11.53
N PHE A 160 7.84 8.96 10.26
CA PHE A 160 7.99 7.70 9.51
C PHE A 160 9.45 7.30 9.32
N GLU A 161 10.35 8.24 9.05
CA GLU A 161 11.79 7.94 8.95
C GLU A 161 12.37 7.37 10.25
N GLN A 162 11.96 7.87 11.40
CA GLN A 162 12.37 7.30 12.69
C GLN A 162 11.88 5.86 12.86
N ARG A 163 10.66 5.57 12.39
CA ARG A 163 10.07 4.23 12.46
C ARG A 163 10.71 3.26 11.47
N ILE A 164 11.15 3.72 10.31
CA ILE A 164 11.95 2.94 9.36
C ILE A 164 13.32 2.63 9.98
N ARG A 165 14.01 3.61 10.59
CA ARG A 165 15.28 3.37 11.31
C ARG A 165 15.09 2.38 12.47
N LYS A 166 13.96 2.40 13.17
CA LYS A 166 13.65 1.42 14.20
C LYS A 166 13.54 0.01 13.63
N ALA A 167 12.83 -0.18 12.50
CA ALA A 167 12.78 -1.47 11.82
C ALA A 167 14.19 -1.93 11.40
N ALA A 168 14.99 -1.04 10.80
CA ALA A 168 16.37 -1.33 10.43
C ALA A 168 17.23 -1.77 11.62
N SER A 169 17.03 -1.20 12.79
CA SER A 169 17.78 -1.60 14.00
C SER A 169 17.42 -2.99 14.51
N VAL A 170 16.20 -3.47 14.25
CA VAL A 170 15.73 -4.80 14.68
C VAL A 170 16.11 -5.88 13.67
N PHE A 171 15.89 -5.62 12.37
CA PHE A 171 16.03 -6.61 11.31
C PHE A 171 17.36 -6.51 10.54
N GLN A 172 18.18 -5.50 10.81
CA GLN A 172 19.41 -5.14 10.06
C GLN A 172 19.14 -4.78 8.58
N THR A 173 17.88 -4.76 8.17
CA THR A 173 17.41 -4.37 6.85
C THR A 173 16.00 -3.80 6.94
N THR A 174 15.59 -3.04 5.94
CA THR A 174 14.19 -2.67 5.69
C THR A 174 13.74 -3.11 4.31
N ASP A 175 14.63 -3.77 3.57
CA ASP A 175 14.33 -4.29 2.24
C ASP A 175 13.39 -5.49 2.34
N LEU A 176 12.28 -5.43 1.63
CA LEU A 176 11.25 -6.46 1.70
C LEU A 176 11.66 -7.77 1.01
N GLU A 177 12.60 -7.73 0.06
CA GLU A 177 13.16 -8.93 -0.56
C GLU A 177 14.02 -9.71 0.44
N ASP A 178 14.85 -9.00 1.23
CA ASP A 178 15.63 -9.60 2.31
C ASP A 178 14.72 -10.22 3.37
N ILE A 179 13.67 -9.49 3.78
CA ILE A 179 12.68 -9.96 4.75
C ILE A 179 11.97 -11.22 4.24
N ALA A 180 11.48 -11.21 3.00
CA ALA A 180 10.82 -12.37 2.40
C ALA A 180 11.75 -13.59 2.31
N THR A 181 13.03 -13.35 1.97
CA THR A 181 14.05 -14.40 1.94
C THR A 181 14.28 -14.98 3.32
N ALA A 182 14.42 -14.13 4.34
CA ALA A 182 14.59 -14.58 5.72
C ALA A 182 13.37 -15.36 6.23
N MET A 183 12.14 -14.92 5.94
CA MET A 183 10.91 -15.64 6.29
C MET A 183 10.88 -17.06 5.72
N ARG A 184 11.47 -17.27 4.56
CA ARG A 184 11.50 -18.57 3.88
C ARG A 184 12.55 -19.51 4.44
N VAL A 185 13.72 -18.98 4.86
CA VAL A 185 14.87 -19.83 5.23
C VAL A 185 15.02 -20.04 6.74
N LEU A 186 14.38 -19.21 7.55
CA LEU A 186 14.44 -19.33 9.01
C LEU A 186 13.46 -20.41 9.49
N GLU A 187 13.90 -21.19 10.48
CA GLU A 187 13.13 -22.27 11.07
C GLU A 187 13.15 -22.20 12.60
N GLY A 188 12.20 -22.91 13.24
CA GLY A 188 12.10 -23.04 14.67
C GLY A 188 12.01 -21.73 15.41
N GLU A 189 12.74 -21.59 16.54
CA GLU A 189 12.69 -20.39 17.37
C GLU A 189 13.12 -19.11 16.66
N LYS A 190 14.02 -19.20 15.68
CA LYS A 190 14.48 -18.02 14.92
C LYS A 190 13.35 -17.47 14.05
N ALA A 191 12.61 -18.35 13.37
CA ALA A 191 11.43 -17.97 12.60
C ALA A 191 10.37 -17.34 13.53
N GLN A 192 10.08 -17.97 14.67
CA GLN A 192 9.09 -17.45 15.61
C GLN A 192 9.45 -16.03 16.09
N ARG A 193 10.69 -15.80 16.53
CA ARG A 193 11.15 -14.46 16.95
C ARG A 193 11.02 -13.43 15.83
N MET A 194 11.31 -13.81 14.59
CA MET A 194 11.14 -12.94 13.43
C MET A 194 9.66 -12.61 13.22
N TYR A 195 8.76 -13.58 13.25
CA TYR A 195 7.31 -13.36 13.09
C TYR A 195 6.75 -12.50 14.23
N ASP A 196 7.19 -12.73 15.48
CA ASP A 196 6.77 -11.92 16.63
C ASP A 196 7.18 -10.45 16.42
N ALA A 197 8.39 -10.20 15.95
CA ALA A 197 8.87 -8.85 15.66
C ALA A 197 8.13 -8.23 14.47
N LEU A 198 7.86 -9.00 13.41
CA LEU A 198 7.12 -8.56 12.22
C LEU A 198 5.66 -8.18 12.55
N SER A 199 5.07 -8.73 13.61
CA SER A 199 3.72 -8.35 14.05
C SER A 199 3.58 -6.86 14.34
N SER A 200 4.69 -6.21 14.78
CA SER A 200 4.79 -4.77 15.02
C SER A 200 5.16 -3.95 13.78
N CYS A 201 5.34 -4.60 12.65
CA CYS A 201 5.78 -3.95 11.42
C CYS A 201 4.64 -3.80 10.40
N ARG A 202 4.84 -2.84 9.48
CA ARG A 202 3.99 -2.59 8.33
C ARG A 202 4.87 -2.35 7.11
N ILE A 203 4.25 -2.35 5.94
CA ILE A 203 4.91 -1.97 4.68
C ILE A 203 4.54 -0.53 4.38
N TYR A 204 5.55 0.35 4.39
CA TYR A 204 5.39 1.74 3.98
C TYR A 204 5.67 1.88 2.48
N PRO A 205 4.76 2.50 1.68
CA PRO A 205 4.92 2.61 0.25
C PRO A 205 6.02 3.59 -0.14
N LEU A 206 6.80 3.24 -1.14
CA LEU A 206 7.71 4.14 -1.86
C LEU A 206 7.02 4.54 -3.16
N LEU A 207 6.20 5.59 -3.10
CA LEU A 207 5.31 5.98 -4.20
C LEU A 207 6.08 6.29 -5.48
N GLU A 208 7.31 6.78 -5.36
CA GLU A 208 8.21 7.05 -6.48
C GLU A 208 8.48 5.85 -7.40
N ASN A 209 8.27 4.64 -6.90
CA ASN A 209 8.54 3.41 -7.64
C ASN A 209 7.24 2.75 -8.17
N TYR A 210 6.11 3.42 -8.01
CA TYR A 210 4.86 3.00 -8.63
C TYR A 210 4.73 3.58 -10.04
N PRO A 211 4.09 2.86 -10.99
CA PRO A 211 3.88 3.40 -12.34
C PRO A 211 3.05 4.69 -12.30
N ASP A 212 3.44 5.68 -13.11
CA ASP A 212 2.74 6.97 -13.20
C ASP A 212 1.25 6.83 -13.49
N ALA A 213 0.87 5.86 -14.33
CA ALA A 213 -0.52 5.58 -14.65
C ALA A 213 -1.34 5.18 -13.41
N VAL A 214 -0.74 4.40 -12.48
CA VAL A 214 -1.37 4.02 -11.21
C VAL A 214 -1.56 5.25 -10.31
N LEU A 215 -0.50 6.03 -10.14
CA LEU A 215 -0.52 7.23 -9.29
C LEU A 215 -1.51 8.28 -9.84
N THR A 216 -1.55 8.46 -11.15
CA THR A 216 -2.49 9.36 -11.82
C THR A 216 -3.94 8.92 -11.59
N ALA A 217 -4.25 7.64 -11.79
CA ALA A 217 -5.60 7.12 -11.56
C ALA A 217 -6.03 7.24 -10.09
N TRP A 218 -5.13 6.97 -9.16
CA TRP A 218 -5.39 7.16 -7.73
C TRP A 218 -5.61 8.64 -7.40
N GLY A 219 -4.75 9.53 -7.89
CA GLY A 219 -4.86 10.97 -7.68
C GLY A 219 -6.18 11.54 -8.22
N GLN A 220 -6.62 11.14 -9.41
CA GLN A 220 -7.90 11.54 -9.98
C GLN A 220 -9.09 11.05 -9.15
N THR A 221 -9.07 9.78 -8.73
CA THR A 221 -10.12 9.21 -7.87
C THR A 221 -10.21 9.94 -6.54
N LEU A 222 -9.07 10.24 -5.94
CA LEU A 222 -8.99 10.95 -4.67
C LEU A 222 -9.43 12.41 -4.80
N ALA A 223 -9.07 13.10 -5.89
CA ALA A 223 -9.50 14.47 -6.16
C ALA A 223 -11.02 14.58 -6.32
N GLN A 224 -11.65 13.60 -6.98
CA GLN A 224 -13.11 13.54 -7.08
C GLN A 224 -13.77 13.37 -5.71
N ALA A 225 -13.19 12.55 -4.85
CA ALA A 225 -13.68 12.35 -3.49
C ALA A 225 -13.48 13.61 -2.63
N VAL A 226 -12.39 14.38 -2.78
CA VAL A 226 -12.13 15.66 -2.06
C VAL A 226 -13.15 16.73 -2.44
N SER A 227 -13.51 16.82 -3.71
CA SER A 227 -14.50 17.79 -4.18
C SER A 227 -15.91 17.57 -3.62
N SER A 228 -16.20 16.36 -3.11
CA SER A 228 -17.47 16.00 -2.48
C SER A 228 -17.54 16.22 -0.95
N ASN A 229 -16.55 16.86 -0.34
CA ASN A 229 -16.43 17.07 1.12
C ASN A 229 -16.37 15.79 1.99
N GLU A 230 -16.27 14.61 1.39
CA GLU A 230 -16.29 13.32 2.11
C GLU A 230 -14.91 12.84 2.61
N THR A 231 -13.84 13.54 2.27
CA THR A 231 -12.49 12.95 2.30
C THR A 231 -11.74 13.07 3.61
N GLY A 232 -11.93 14.14 4.36
CA GLY A 232 -11.17 14.33 5.60
C GLY A 232 -11.45 13.22 6.59
N ASP A 233 -12.73 12.95 6.83
CA ASP A 233 -13.17 11.98 7.84
C ASP A 233 -13.02 10.53 7.37
N LYS A 234 -13.19 10.26 6.07
CA LYS A 234 -13.09 8.90 5.52
C LYS A 234 -11.69 8.28 5.68
N TYR A 235 -10.65 9.08 5.49
CA TYR A 235 -9.25 8.60 5.54
C TYR A 235 -8.54 8.87 6.86
N LEU A 236 -9.07 9.74 7.72
CA LEU A 236 -8.50 10.07 9.03
C LEU A 236 -9.38 9.72 10.21
N GLY A 237 -10.65 9.38 9.98
CA GLY A 237 -11.62 9.10 11.04
C GLY A 237 -11.22 7.96 11.97
N PHE A 238 -10.38 7.03 11.50
CA PHE A 238 -9.85 5.93 12.31
C PHE A 238 -8.77 6.38 13.32
N LEU A 239 -8.12 7.55 13.10
CA LEU A 239 -7.07 8.03 14.00
C LEU A 239 -7.70 8.65 15.26
N PRO A 240 -7.36 8.19 16.47
CA PRO A 240 -7.78 8.83 17.71
C PRO A 240 -7.37 10.31 17.71
N GLU A 241 -8.23 11.18 18.26
CA GLU A 241 -7.98 12.64 18.23
C GLU A 241 -6.68 13.06 18.92
N ASN A 242 -6.26 12.33 19.93
CA ASN A 242 -5.04 12.57 20.71
C ASN A 242 -3.83 11.75 20.23
N SER A 243 -3.94 11.02 19.11
CA SER A 243 -2.82 10.22 18.58
C SER A 243 -1.64 11.11 18.18
N GLU A 244 -0.42 10.61 18.36
CA GLU A 244 0.80 11.30 17.92
C GLU A 244 0.75 11.61 16.42
N ILE A 245 0.20 10.70 15.63
CA ILE A 245 0.07 10.88 14.18
C ILE A 245 -0.86 12.06 13.87
N ARG A 246 -2.01 12.19 14.54
CA ARG A 246 -2.91 13.34 14.36
C ARG A 246 -2.27 14.66 14.79
N LYS A 247 -1.46 14.66 15.84
CA LYS A 247 -0.68 15.85 16.24
C LYS A 247 0.27 16.30 15.14
N HIS A 248 0.98 15.33 14.50
CA HIS A 248 1.86 15.65 13.37
C HIS A 248 1.11 16.16 12.13
N ILE A 249 -0.14 15.72 11.91
CA ILE A 249 -0.99 16.20 10.82
C ILE A 249 -1.45 17.64 11.07
N ARG A 250 -1.85 17.98 12.30
CA ARG A 250 -2.36 19.31 12.65
C ARG A 250 -1.29 20.40 12.63
N ASN A 251 -0.03 20.05 12.76
CA ASN A 251 1.11 20.98 12.76
C ASN A 251 1.69 21.22 11.35
N ARG A 252 0.91 21.00 10.29
CA ARG A 252 1.27 21.30 8.89
C ARG A 252 0.89 22.70 8.45
#